data_0d2260d45a574c6ada1bf3eb20c513af
#
_entry.id   0d2260d45a574c6ada1bf3eb20c513af
#
_cell.length_a   1.000
_cell.length_b   1.000
_cell.length_c   1.000
_cell.angle_alpha   90.00
_cell.angle_beta   90.00
_cell.angle_gamma   90.00
#
_symmetry.space_group_name_H-M   'P 1'
#
loop_
_entity.id
_entity.type
_entity.pdbx_description
1 polymer ?
#
loop_
_entity_poly.entity_id
_entity_poly.type
_entity_poly.pdbx_seq_one_letter_code
_entity_poly.pdbx_strand_id
1 'polypeptide(L)'
;MSEATSGEKAKEKPNLVVNIGGLRLKNPVTTASGTFGFGPEYAPYIDLNRLGAIVVKGTTLQPRLGNPTPRLVETPAGILNSIGLQNPGVDHLIEEALSFLAQYDLPVIVNISGDTVEDYARLAEKLGRTAGVAGLEVNISCPNVKKGGMQFGSDPAMAAEVTRAVKENTDKPVIVKLSPNVTSIVAVAEGVARAGADALSMINTLLGMAIDIKRKRPLLGNIMGGLSGPAIRPVAVRAVWQVYREVDLPIIGMGGIVTVEDALEFILAGATAVAVGTANFINPRATVEVLEGIEKYLVANRIHGIRELVGAAHRT
;
A
#
# COMPACT_ATOMS: atom_id res chain seq x y z
N MET A 1 -37.41 32.00 -37.16
CA MET A 1 -36.37 32.07 -36.09
C MET A 1 -36.57 30.84 -35.22
N SER A 2 -35.72 29.86 -35.41
CA SER A 2 -35.75 28.57 -34.68
C SER A 2 -34.49 28.56 -33.84
N GLU A 3 -34.68 28.76 -32.53
CA GLU A 3 -33.59 28.61 -31.56
C GLU A 3 -33.25 27.13 -31.42
N ALA A 4 -32.05 26.78 -31.87
CA ALA A 4 -31.46 25.48 -31.62
C ALA A 4 -30.95 25.46 -30.16
N THR A 5 -31.73 24.86 -29.29
CA THR A 5 -31.25 24.47 -27.95
C THR A 5 -30.19 23.41 -28.10
N SER A 6 -28.94 23.82 -27.97
CA SER A 6 -27.80 22.92 -27.79
C SER A 6 -27.92 22.24 -26.44
N GLY A 7 -28.50 21.03 -26.41
CA GLY A 7 -28.52 20.19 -25.24
C GLY A 7 -27.06 19.84 -24.85
N GLU A 8 -26.58 20.41 -23.77
CA GLU A 8 -25.37 19.89 -23.08
C GLU A 8 -25.65 18.44 -22.70
N LYS A 9 -25.11 17.50 -23.48
CA LYS A 9 -25.05 16.09 -23.05
C LYS A 9 -24.33 16.08 -21.71
N ALA A 10 -25.03 15.65 -20.67
CA ALA A 10 -24.41 15.43 -19.35
C ALA A 10 -23.14 14.60 -19.57
N LYS A 11 -21.99 15.17 -19.21
CA LYS A 11 -20.71 14.49 -19.36
C LYS A 11 -20.78 13.23 -18.50
N GLU A 12 -20.73 12.08 -19.14
CA GLU A 12 -20.74 10.78 -18.48
C GLU A 12 -19.55 10.70 -17.51
N LYS A 13 -19.82 10.33 -16.24
CA LYS A 13 -18.74 10.24 -15.24
C LYS A 13 -17.76 9.12 -15.64
N PRO A 14 -16.45 9.35 -15.56
CA PRO A 14 -15.48 8.33 -15.93
C PRO A 14 -15.58 7.10 -15.00
N ASN A 15 -15.31 5.93 -15.57
CA ASN A 15 -15.32 4.69 -14.82
C ASN A 15 -13.99 4.55 -14.03
N LEU A 16 -14.06 4.57 -12.71
CA LEU A 16 -12.92 4.45 -11.80
C LEU A 16 -12.72 3.03 -11.26
N VAL A 17 -13.63 2.10 -11.55
CA VAL A 17 -13.59 0.74 -11.00
C VAL A 17 -12.36 -0.01 -11.46
N VAL A 18 -11.64 -0.59 -10.51
CA VAL A 18 -10.49 -1.48 -10.76
C VAL A 18 -10.65 -2.81 -10.02
N ASN A 19 -9.85 -3.80 -10.42
CA ASN A 19 -9.80 -5.11 -9.78
C ASN A 19 -8.36 -5.40 -9.33
N ILE A 20 -8.20 -5.76 -8.07
CA ILE A 20 -6.91 -6.11 -7.46
C ILE A 20 -6.98 -7.56 -6.99
N GLY A 21 -6.57 -8.48 -7.87
CA GLY A 21 -6.51 -9.90 -7.52
C GLY A 21 -7.85 -10.50 -7.10
N GLY A 22 -8.95 -10.13 -7.76
CA GLY A 22 -10.31 -10.55 -7.38
C GLY A 22 -11.05 -9.55 -6.49
N LEU A 23 -10.36 -8.63 -5.85
CA LEU A 23 -10.97 -7.57 -5.04
C LEU A 23 -11.40 -6.40 -5.92
N ARG A 24 -12.71 -6.18 -6.05
CA ARG A 24 -13.28 -5.06 -6.80
C ARG A 24 -13.27 -3.80 -5.96
N LEU A 25 -12.56 -2.76 -6.41
CA LEU A 25 -12.53 -1.43 -5.81
C LEU A 25 -13.35 -0.45 -6.64
N LYS A 26 -14.15 0.41 -5.99
CA LYS A 26 -14.96 1.44 -6.66
C LYS A 26 -14.14 2.54 -7.33
N ASN A 27 -12.89 2.74 -6.88
CA ASN A 27 -11.90 3.64 -7.47
C ASN A 27 -10.49 3.15 -7.14
N PRO A 28 -9.43 3.65 -7.83
CA PRO A 28 -8.07 3.13 -7.68
C PRO A 28 -7.30 3.67 -6.47
N VAL A 29 -7.90 4.49 -5.61
CA VAL A 29 -7.15 5.17 -4.54
C VAL A 29 -7.38 4.50 -3.20
N THR A 30 -6.28 4.07 -2.59
CA THR A 30 -6.25 3.39 -1.29
C THR A 30 -5.32 4.12 -0.32
N THR A 31 -5.30 3.69 0.94
CA THR A 31 -4.33 4.15 1.94
C THR A 31 -3.12 3.22 1.99
N ALA A 32 -1.93 3.74 2.31
CA ALA A 32 -0.78 2.89 2.60
C ALA A 32 -0.79 2.46 4.08
N SER A 33 -0.51 1.18 4.34
CA SER A 33 -0.41 0.66 5.70
C SER A 33 0.61 1.44 6.54
N GLY A 34 0.32 1.60 7.83
CA GLY A 34 1.19 2.29 8.78
C GLY A 34 1.11 3.81 8.79
N THR A 35 0.41 4.43 7.82
CA THR A 35 0.26 5.89 7.72
C THR A 35 -1.18 6.37 7.88
N PHE A 36 -2.12 5.45 8.08
CA PHE A 36 -3.54 5.75 8.18
C PHE A 36 -4.20 5.11 9.43
N GLY A 37 -3.42 4.52 10.31
CA GLY A 37 -3.92 3.85 11.51
C GLY A 37 -4.86 2.68 11.18
N PHE A 38 -5.99 2.65 11.90
CA PHE A 38 -7.05 1.67 11.72
C PHE A 38 -8.36 2.29 11.21
N GLY A 39 -8.37 3.59 10.88
CA GLY A 39 -9.54 4.31 10.37
C GLY A 39 -10.07 5.40 11.29
N PRO A 40 -10.30 5.15 12.60
CA PRO A 40 -10.81 6.18 13.53
C PRO A 40 -10.00 7.48 13.52
N GLU A 41 -8.69 7.37 13.31
CA GLU A 41 -7.77 8.51 13.31
C GLU A 41 -8.04 9.51 12.18
N TYR A 42 -8.59 9.05 11.05
CA TYR A 42 -8.82 9.87 9.86
C TYR A 42 -10.32 10.14 9.56
N ALA A 43 -11.22 9.35 10.13
CA ALA A 43 -12.67 9.55 9.95
C ALA A 43 -13.17 10.97 10.25
N PRO A 44 -12.60 11.73 11.21
CA PRO A 44 -12.99 13.13 11.45
C PRO A 44 -12.64 14.09 10.29
N TYR A 45 -11.71 13.72 9.40
CA TYR A 45 -11.19 14.60 8.34
C TYR A 45 -11.73 14.28 6.97
N ILE A 46 -12.12 13.01 6.73
CA ILE A 46 -12.62 12.53 5.43
C ILE A 46 -13.76 11.53 5.61
N ASP A 47 -14.63 11.44 4.61
CA ASP A 47 -15.58 10.34 4.49
C ASP A 47 -14.84 9.10 3.96
N LEU A 48 -14.66 8.08 4.81
CA LEU A 48 -13.97 6.85 4.46
C LEU A 48 -14.69 6.08 3.33
N ASN A 49 -16.01 6.26 3.15
CA ASN A 49 -16.73 5.65 2.04
C ASN A 49 -16.22 6.12 0.66
N ARG A 50 -15.49 7.21 0.59
CA ARG A 50 -14.93 7.69 -0.69
C ARG A 50 -13.74 6.88 -1.18
N LEU A 51 -13.03 6.19 -0.30
CA LEU A 51 -11.84 5.42 -0.63
C LEU A 51 -12.17 4.17 -1.45
N GLY A 52 -11.26 3.75 -2.32
CA GLY A 52 -11.34 2.46 -3.01
C GLY A 52 -11.20 1.29 -2.05
N ALA A 53 -10.26 1.39 -1.12
CA ALA A 53 -10.06 0.50 0.02
C ALA A 53 -9.27 1.20 1.12
N ILE A 54 -9.37 0.71 2.35
CA ILE A 54 -8.45 1.05 3.43
C ILE A 54 -7.46 -0.10 3.64
N VAL A 55 -6.16 0.21 3.68
CA VAL A 55 -5.13 -0.74 4.14
C VAL A 55 -4.74 -0.34 5.56
N VAL A 56 -5.18 -1.14 6.53
CA VAL A 56 -4.94 -0.85 7.94
C VAL A 56 -3.51 -1.11 8.36
N LYS A 57 -3.14 -0.61 9.53
CA LYS A 57 -1.81 -0.73 10.12
C LYS A 57 -1.35 -2.20 10.21
N GLY A 58 -0.04 -2.42 10.03
CA GLY A 58 0.57 -3.73 10.13
C GLY A 58 0.25 -4.43 11.46
N THR A 59 -0.32 -5.62 11.37
CA THR A 59 -0.85 -6.40 12.48
C THR A 59 -0.04 -7.68 12.65
N THR A 60 0.28 -8.02 13.90
CA THR A 60 0.96 -9.26 14.30
C THR A 60 0.05 -10.13 15.18
N LEU A 61 0.37 -11.42 15.35
CA LEU A 61 -0.41 -12.31 16.22
C LEU A 61 -0.54 -11.76 17.64
N GLN A 62 0.57 -11.31 18.21
CA GLN A 62 0.64 -10.72 19.54
C GLN A 62 0.88 -9.22 19.47
N PRO A 63 0.49 -8.44 20.48
CA PRO A 63 0.82 -7.01 20.57
C PRO A 63 2.33 -6.77 20.53
N ARG A 64 2.74 -5.64 19.89
CA ARG A 64 4.14 -5.19 19.86
C ARG A 64 4.26 -3.75 20.34
N LEU A 65 5.22 -3.50 21.22
CA LEU A 65 5.53 -2.16 21.73
C LEU A 65 6.30 -1.31 20.71
N GLY A 66 6.92 -1.95 19.73
CA GLY A 66 7.79 -1.28 18.73
C GLY A 66 9.19 -0.95 19.26
N ASN A 67 9.93 -0.20 18.46
CA ASN A 67 11.31 0.17 18.74
C ASN A 67 11.42 1.28 19.80
N PRO A 68 12.62 1.50 20.40
CA PRO A 68 12.90 2.69 21.21
C PRO A 68 12.72 4.01 20.44
N THR A 69 12.36 5.07 21.15
CA THR A 69 12.30 6.45 20.60
C THR A 69 13.68 7.10 20.54
N PRO A 70 13.88 8.11 19.65
CA PRO A 70 12.99 8.64 18.61
C PRO A 70 12.72 7.67 17.47
N ARG A 71 11.46 7.63 16.99
CA ARG A 71 11.02 6.68 15.95
C ARG A 71 10.75 7.34 14.60
N LEU A 72 10.65 8.67 14.57
CA LEU A 72 10.35 9.48 13.40
C LEU A 72 11.32 10.64 13.33
N VAL A 73 11.82 10.92 12.14
CA VAL A 73 12.70 12.07 11.85
C VAL A 73 12.32 12.61 10.48
N GLU A 74 12.02 13.90 10.41
CA GLU A 74 11.80 14.59 9.16
C GLU A 74 13.09 14.74 8.36
N THR A 75 12.98 14.65 7.04
CA THR A 75 14.04 14.94 6.08
C THR A 75 13.57 16.01 5.10
N PRO A 76 14.46 16.65 4.30
CA PRO A 76 14.06 17.70 3.37
C PRO A 76 12.92 17.33 2.41
N ALA A 77 12.76 16.06 2.07
CA ALA A 77 11.74 15.59 1.12
C ALA A 77 11.05 14.30 1.57
N GLY A 78 10.86 14.11 2.88
CA GLY A 78 10.18 12.93 3.40
C GLY A 78 10.40 12.69 4.89
N ILE A 79 10.22 11.45 5.32
CA ILE A 79 10.31 11.04 6.72
C ILE A 79 11.11 9.74 6.81
N LEU A 80 12.05 9.70 7.77
CA LEU A 80 12.64 8.45 8.25
C LEU A 80 11.83 7.91 9.41
N ASN A 81 11.45 6.64 9.36
CA ASN A 81 10.73 5.98 10.43
C ASN A 81 11.37 4.66 10.85
N SER A 82 11.29 4.35 12.13
CA SER A 82 11.65 3.05 12.72
C SER A 82 10.65 2.68 13.80
N ILE A 83 9.39 2.53 13.43
CA ILE A 83 8.27 2.25 14.36
C ILE A 83 8.42 0.89 15.03
N GLY A 84 8.97 -0.12 14.32
CA GLY A 84 9.14 -1.48 14.85
C GLY A 84 7.83 -2.24 15.00
N LEU A 85 6.90 -2.05 14.05
CA LEU A 85 5.60 -2.74 14.01
C LEU A 85 4.77 -2.58 15.30
N GLN A 86 4.84 -1.43 15.97
CA GLN A 86 3.96 -1.17 17.11
C GLN A 86 2.50 -1.37 16.69
N ASN A 87 1.83 -2.34 17.31
CA ASN A 87 0.42 -2.64 17.07
C ASN A 87 -0.18 -3.41 18.25
N PRO A 88 -1.51 -3.38 18.44
CA PRO A 88 -2.18 -4.02 19.56
C PRO A 88 -2.46 -5.53 19.36
N GLY A 89 -2.01 -6.12 18.23
CA GLY A 89 -2.27 -7.52 17.91
C GLY A 89 -3.57 -7.77 17.14
N VAL A 90 -3.70 -8.99 16.61
CA VAL A 90 -4.81 -9.37 15.74
C VAL A 90 -6.16 -9.41 16.45
N ASP A 91 -6.19 -9.74 17.73
CA ASP A 91 -7.46 -9.81 18.50
C ASP A 91 -8.08 -8.43 18.64
N HIS A 92 -7.30 -7.44 19.03
CA HIS A 92 -7.76 -6.04 19.09
C HIS A 92 -8.17 -5.49 17.70
N LEU A 93 -7.45 -5.85 16.63
CA LEU A 93 -7.89 -5.48 15.28
C LEU A 93 -9.32 -5.98 15.01
N ILE A 94 -9.59 -7.25 15.35
CA ILE A 94 -10.89 -7.89 15.08
C ILE A 94 -11.99 -7.24 15.93
N GLU A 95 -11.74 -7.06 17.21
CA GLU A 95 -12.74 -6.59 18.18
C GLU A 95 -13.06 -5.10 18.02
N GLU A 96 -12.06 -4.27 17.81
CA GLU A 96 -12.21 -2.80 17.80
C GLU A 96 -12.19 -2.20 16.38
N ALA A 97 -11.12 -2.43 15.63
CA ALA A 97 -10.92 -1.75 14.36
C ALA A 97 -11.91 -2.20 13.29
N LEU A 98 -12.14 -3.51 13.14
CA LEU A 98 -13.11 -4.03 12.17
C LEU A 98 -14.54 -3.67 12.57
N SER A 99 -14.86 -3.66 13.88
CA SER A 99 -16.17 -3.20 14.37
C SER A 99 -16.42 -1.73 14.03
N PHE A 100 -15.41 -0.86 14.18
CA PHE A 100 -15.52 0.53 13.74
C PHE A 100 -15.68 0.64 12.22
N LEU A 101 -14.90 -0.10 11.44
CA LEU A 101 -14.92 -0.02 9.97
C LEU A 101 -16.18 -0.65 9.37
N ALA A 102 -16.89 -1.52 10.08
CA ALA A 102 -18.12 -2.15 9.60
C ALA A 102 -19.27 -1.16 9.28
N GLN A 103 -19.21 0.08 9.78
CA GLN A 103 -20.18 1.12 9.47
C GLN A 103 -19.98 1.77 8.09
N TYR A 104 -18.86 1.48 7.41
CA TYR A 104 -18.50 2.05 6.11
C TYR A 104 -18.59 1.02 5.00
N ASP A 105 -19.04 1.48 3.82
CA ASP A 105 -19.06 0.68 2.59
C ASP A 105 -17.69 0.81 1.89
N LEU A 106 -16.66 0.16 2.46
CA LEU A 106 -15.35 0.09 1.82
C LEU A 106 -14.64 -1.23 2.14
N PRO A 107 -13.88 -1.79 1.19
CA PRO A 107 -13.04 -2.96 1.44
C PRO A 107 -11.94 -2.67 2.47
N VAL A 108 -11.80 -3.53 3.48
CA VAL A 108 -10.71 -3.46 4.46
C VAL A 108 -9.65 -4.51 4.12
N ILE A 109 -8.45 -4.05 3.79
CA ILE A 109 -7.27 -4.89 3.56
C ILE A 109 -6.43 -4.85 4.83
N VAL A 110 -6.15 -6.03 5.40
CA VAL A 110 -5.34 -6.12 6.62
C VAL A 110 -3.89 -6.38 6.25
N ASN A 111 -3.00 -5.44 6.60
CA ASN A 111 -1.56 -5.66 6.49
C ASN A 111 -1.09 -6.60 7.61
N ILE A 112 -0.48 -7.73 7.25
CA ILE A 112 -0.01 -8.75 8.19
C ILE A 112 1.51 -8.86 8.20
N SER A 113 2.06 -9.10 9.39
CA SER A 113 3.50 -9.26 9.61
C SER A 113 3.78 -10.33 10.66
N GLY A 114 4.83 -11.12 10.46
CA GLY A 114 5.28 -12.16 11.38
C GLY A 114 6.80 -12.28 11.43
N ASP A 115 7.32 -12.97 12.43
CA ASP A 115 8.75 -13.28 12.58
C ASP A 115 9.11 -14.65 12.00
N THR A 116 8.09 -15.49 11.77
CA THR A 116 8.21 -16.82 11.20
C THR A 116 7.15 -17.04 10.12
N VAL A 117 7.36 -17.99 9.22
CA VAL A 117 6.37 -18.40 8.21
C VAL A 117 5.06 -18.83 8.86
N GLU A 118 5.16 -19.53 9.99
CA GLU A 118 4.00 -19.99 10.79
C GLU A 118 3.16 -18.84 11.33
N ASP A 119 3.77 -17.71 11.70
CA ASP A 119 3.02 -16.53 12.15
C ASP A 119 2.14 -15.98 11.03
N TYR A 120 2.67 -15.91 9.80
CA TYR A 120 1.91 -15.49 8.63
C TYR A 120 0.77 -16.46 8.32
N ALA A 121 1.02 -17.78 8.38
CA ALA A 121 -0.02 -18.80 8.15
C ALA A 121 -1.15 -18.68 9.17
N ARG A 122 -0.83 -18.55 10.46
CA ARG A 122 -1.82 -18.38 11.54
C ARG A 122 -2.63 -17.08 11.42
N LEU A 123 -1.98 -15.97 11.02
CA LEU A 123 -2.68 -14.72 10.74
C LEU A 123 -3.64 -14.87 9.55
N ALA A 124 -3.18 -15.54 8.48
CA ALA A 124 -3.99 -15.80 7.31
C ALA A 124 -5.22 -16.65 7.62
N GLU A 125 -5.06 -17.74 8.37
CA GLU A 125 -6.15 -18.59 8.82
C GLU A 125 -7.18 -17.82 9.64
N LYS A 126 -6.72 -17.05 10.64
CA LYS A 126 -7.59 -16.30 11.53
C LYS A 126 -8.37 -15.21 10.80
N LEU A 127 -7.66 -14.38 10.01
CA LEU A 127 -8.24 -13.26 9.29
C LEU A 127 -9.03 -13.72 8.04
N GLY A 128 -8.67 -14.84 7.44
CA GLY A 128 -9.38 -15.45 6.33
C GLY A 128 -10.84 -15.76 6.68
N ARG A 129 -11.10 -16.20 7.90
CA ARG A 129 -12.44 -16.51 8.44
C ARG A 129 -13.13 -15.31 9.07
N THR A 130 -12.44 -14.18 9.22
CA THR A 130 -13.00 -13.00 9.89
C THR A 130 -13.87 -12.19 8.94
N ALA A 131 -15.10 -11.90 9.37
CA ALA A 131 -16.00 -11.00 8.65
C ALA A 131 -15.42 -9.57 8.60
N GLY A 132 -15.71 -8.84 7.51
CA GLY A 132 -15.20 -7.48 7.31
C GLY A 132 -13.78 -7.40 6.73
N VAL A 133 -13.01 -8.49 6.70
CA VAL A 133 -11.72 -8.55 6.00
C VAL A 133 -11.96 -8.86 4.52
N ALA A 134 -11.54 -7.96 3.64
CA ALA A 134 -11.69 -8.10 2.20
C ALA A 134 -10.46 -8.71 1.52
N GLY A 135 -9.27 -8.55 2.09
CA GLY A 135 -8.00 -9.08 1.57
C GLY A 135 -6.87 -8.94 2.58
N LEU A 136 -5.75 -9.61 2.31
CA LEU A 136 -4.54 -9.54 3.13
C LEU A 136 -3.39 -8.90 2.35
N GLU A 137 -2.72 -7.89 2.94
CA GLU A 137 -1.45 -7.35 2.45
C GLU A 137 -0.32 -7.98 3.25
N VAL A 138 0.47 -8.86 2.63
CA VAL A 138 1.57 -9.60 3.27
C VAL A 138 2.83 -8.75 3.29
N ASN A 139 3.21 -8.23 4.43
CA ASN A 139 4.42 -7.42 4.60
C ASN A 139 5.65 -8.30 4.82
N ILE A 140 6.38 -8.60 3.74
CA ILE A 140 7.60 -9.42 3.77
C ILE A 140 8.87 -8.63 4.14
N SER A 141 8.76 -7.38 4.58
CA SER A 141 9.92 -6.58 5.01
C SER A 141 10.39 -6.86 6.45
N CYS A 142 9.74 -7.80 7.15
CA CYS A 142 10.13 -8.22 8.49
C CYS A 142 11.32 -9.18 8.48
N PRO A 143 12.19 -9.13 9.50
CA PRO A 143 13.28 -10.08 9.64
C PRO A 143 12.76 -11.49 9.99
N ASN A 144 13.32 -12.51 9.35
CA ASN A 144 13.10 -13.91 9.71
C ASN A 144 14.00 -14.29 10.88
N VAL A 145 13.43 -14.48 12.07
CA VAL A 145 14.18 -14.82 13.29
C VAL A 145 14.89 -16.17 13.15
N LYS A 146 14.24 -17.17 12.51
CA LYS A 146 14.84 -18.50 12.28
C LYS A 146 16.02 -18.50 11.31
N LYS A 147 16.11 -17.49 10.42
CA LYS A 147 17.19 -17.34 9.43
C LYS A 147 18.13 -16.16 9.75
N GLY A 148 18.40 -15.89 11.03
CA GLY A 148 19.37 -14.91 11.48
C GLY A 148 19.01 -13.45 11.23
N GLY A 149 17.71 -13.13 11.14
CA GLY A 149 17.24 -11.75 10.97
C GLY A 149 17.22 -11.24 9.52
N MET A 150 17.49 -12.08 8.52
CA MET A 150 17.34 -11.73 7.11
C MET A 150 15.86 -11.43 6.81
N GLN A 151 15.58 -10.33 6.10
CA GLN A 151 14.21 -9.99 5.73
C GLN A 151 13.63 -11.03 4.75
N PHE A 152 12.39 -11.46 4.96
CA PHE A 152 11.70 -12.40 4.05
C PHE A 152 11.69 -11.91 2.60
N GLY A 153 11.50 -10.62 2.39
CA GLY A 153 11.46 -9.99 1.07
C GLY A 153 12.82 -9.72 0.44
N SER A 154 13.94 -10.07 1.07
CA SER A 154 15.28 -9.89 0.49
C SER A 154 15.69 -11.05 -0.42
N ASP A 155 15.03 -12.21 -0.29
CA ASP A 155 15.29 -13.41 -1.07
C ASP A 155 14.00 -13.91 -1.74
N PRO A 156 13.99 -14.15 -3.07
CA PRO A 156 12.79 -14.60 -3.78
C PRO A 156 12.19 -15.92 -3.26
N ALA A 157 13.03 -16.86 -2.81
CA ALA A 157 12.56 -18.15 -2.31
C ALA A 157 11.90 -18.00 -0.93
N MET A 158 12.45 -17.17 -0.05
CA MET A 158 11.85 -16.86 1.25
C MET A 158 10.53 -16.09 1.08
N ALA A 159 10.47 -15.14 0.16
CA ALA A 159 9.24 -14.41 -0.16
C ALA A 159 8.15 -15.36 -0.70
N ALA A 160 8.52 -16.29 -1.58
CA ALA A 160 7.62 -17.32 -2.10
C ALA A 160 7.14 -18.29 -1.01
N GLU A 161 8.01 -18.68 -0.05
CA GLU A 161 7.64 -19.54 1.08
C GLU A 161 6.53 -18.92 1.94
N VAL A 162 6.71 -17.66 2.34
CA VAL A 162 5.69 -16.90 3.10
C VAL A 162 4.40 -16.75 2.30
N THR A 163 4.50 -16.39 1.01
CA THR A 163 3.33 -16.21 0.14
C THR A 163 2.52 -17.48 0.04
N ARG A 164 3.16 -18.63 -0.19
CA ARG A 164 2.51 -19.93 -0.25
C ARG A 164 1.81 -20.29 1.06
N ALA A 165 2.50 -20.10 2.17
CA ALA A 165 1.94 -20.39 3.49
C ALA A 165 0.69 -19.54 3.78
N VAL A 166 0.66 -18.27 3.34
CA VAL A 166 -0.54 -17.42 3.45
C VAL A 166 -1.65 -17.93 2.53
N LYS A 167 -1.34 -18.23 1.26
CA LYS A 167 -2.34 -18.69 0.28
C LYS A 167 -3.00 -20.03 0.67
N GLU A 168 -2.27 -20.94 1.27
CA GLU A 168 -2.78 -22.22 1.74
C GLU A 168 -3.73 -22.10 2.94
N ASN A 169 -3.74 -20.94 3.62
CA ASN A 169 -4.52 -20.70 4.85
C ASN A 169 -5.62 -19.64 4.70
N THR A 170 -5.91 -19.16 3.48
CA THR A 170 -7.00 -18.23 3.24
C THR A 170 -7.52 -18.28 1.81
N ASP A 171 -8.84 -18.09 1.65
CA ASP A 171 -9.50 -17.88 0.34
C ASP A 171 -9.57 -16.38 -0.04
N LYS A 172 -9.13 -15.49 0.85
CA LYS A 172 -9.11 -14.04 0.59
C LYS A 172 -8.01 -13.68 -0.41
N PRO A 173 -8.18 -12.61 -1.20
CA PRO A 173 -7.11 -12.07 -2.02
C PRO A 173 -5.84 -11.77 -1.21
N VAL A 174 -4.69 -12.25 -1.70
CA VAL A 174 -3.37 -12.10 -1.10
C VAL A 174 -2.55 -11.14 -1.92
N ILE A 175 -2.25 -9.97 -1.35
CA ILE A 175 -1.44 -8.90 -1.92
C ILE A 175 -0.08 -8.94 -1.27
N VAL A 176 1.00 -9.13 -2.02
CA VAL A 176 2.34 -9.17 -1.42
C VAL A 176 3.03 -7.82 -1.54
N LYS A 177 3.47 -7.26 -0.39
CA LYS A 177 4.13 -5.96 -0.32
C LYS A 177 5.63 -6.08 -0.46
N LEU A 178 6.15 -5.62 -1.61
CA LEU A 178 7.55 -5.75 -2.00
C LEU A 178 8.43 -4.65 -1.39
N SER A 179 9.64 -5.05 -0.96
CA SER A 179 10.69 -4.16 -0.49
C SER A 179 11.53 -3.64 -1.66
N PRO A 180 11.90 -2.36 -1.69
CA PRO A 180 12.85 -1.83 -2.67
C PRO A 180 14.32 -2.14 -2.31
N ASN A 181 14.58 -2.66 -1.10
CA ASN A 181 15.93 -2.87 -0.57
C ASN A 181 16.48 -4.24 -1.01
N VAL A 182 16.44 -4.49 -2.31
CA VAL A 182 16.83 -5.75 -2.95
C VAL A 182 17.62 -5.49 -4.23
N THR A 183 18.40 -6.45 -4.68
CA THR A 183 19.15 -6.36 -5.92
C THR A 183 18.22 -6.36 -7.13
N SER A 184 17.19 -7.22 -7.13
CA SER A 184 16.18 -7.31 -8.19
C SER A 184 14.78 -7.47 -7.59
N ILE A 185 13.99 -6.40 -7.70
CA ILE A 185 12.59 -6.43 -7.27
C ILE A 185 11.73 -7.33 -8.18
N VAL A 186 12.11 -7.43 -9.45
CA VAL A 186 11.46 -8.30 -10.43
C VAL A 186 11.59 -9.77 -10.02
N ALA A 187 12.79 -10.22 -9.63
CA ALA A 187 12.99 -11.60 -9.20
C ALA A 187 12.14 -11.97 -7.96
N VAL A 188 11.96 -11.01 -7.02
CA VAL A 188 11.07 -11.22 -5.87
C VAL A 188 9.60 -11.26 -6.33
N ALA A 189 9.20 -10.34 -7.22
CA ALA A 189 7.85 -10.31 -7.77
C ALA A 189 7.47 -11.60 -8.49
N GLU A 190 8.36 -12.12 -9.34
CA GLU A 190 8.19 -13.43 -10.00
C GLU A 190 8.08 -14.58 -9.00
N GLY A 191 8.92 -14.56 -7.94
CA GLY A 191 8.90 -15.56 -6.88
C GLY A 191 7.54 -15.64 -6.19
N VAL A 192 6.99 -14.51 -5.77
CA VAL A 192 5.69 -14.45 -5.09
C VAL A 192 4.52 -14.71 -6.05
N ALA A 193 4.62 -14.31 -7.32
CA ALA A 193 3.61 -14.63 -8.33
C ALA A 193 3.50 -16.14 -8.55
N ARG A 194 4.63 -16.82 -8.72
CA ARG A 194 4.67 -18.30 -8.82
C ARG A 194 4.16 -19.01 -7.55
N ALA A 195 4.26 -18.35 -6.40
CA ALA A 195 3.75 -18.87 -5.12
C ALA A 195 2.24 -18.63 -4.91
N GLY A 196 1.57 -17.95 -5.86
CA GLY A 196 0.12 -17.76 -5.86
C GLY A 196 -0.35 -16.42 -5.29
N ALA A 197 0.49 -15.39 -5.25
CA ALA A 197 0.02 -14.04 -4.97
C ALA A 197 -1.06 -13.62 -5.98
N ASP A 198 -2.11 -12.94 -5.52
CA ASP A 198 -3.20 -12.43 -6.37
C ASP A 198 -2.91 -11.01 -6.88
N ALA A 199 -2.08 -10.26 -6.16
CA ALA A 199 -1.67 -8.91 -6.49
C ALA A 199 -0.35 -8.56 -5.79
N LEU A 200 0.25 -7.44 -6.22
CA LEU A 200 1.45 -6.86 -5.60
C LEU A 200 1.13 -5.47 -5.06
N SER A 201 1.75 -5.09 -3.94
CA SER A 201 1.86 -3.69 -3.53
C SER A 201 3.33 -3.28 -3.45
N MET A 202 3.68 -2.09 -3.95
CA MET A 202 5.06 -1.66 -4.04
C MET A 202 5.19 -0.15 -4.23
N ILE A 203 6.17 0.41 -3.57
CA ILE A 203 7.25 -0.17 -2.76
C ILE A 203 7.05 0.10 -1.27
N ASN A 204 7.65 -0.74 -0.41
CA ASN A 204 7.89 -0.39 0.98
C ASN A 204 8.96 0.72 1.05
N THR A 205 9.36 1.14 2.25
CA THR A 205 10.31 2.23 2.48
C THR A 205 11.75 1.85 2.09
N LEU A 206 12.53 2.83 1.64
CA LEU A 206 13.97 2.68 1.41
C LEU A 206 14.72 2.76 2.74
N LEU A 207 15.69 1.88 2.96
CA LEU A 207 16.56 1.96 4.14
C LEU A 207 17.39 3.24 4.09
N GLY A 208 17.39 3.99 5.17
CA GLY A 208 18.10 5.25 5.29
C GLY A 208 18.55 5.54 6.73
N MET A 209 19.32 6.60 6.89
CA MET A 209 19.87 7.05 8.16
C MET A 209 20.02 8.58 8.18
N ALA A 210 19.92 9.17 9.37
CA ALA A 210 20.28 10.57 9.61
C ALA A 210 21.10 10.69 10.91
N ILE A 211 22.07 11.62 10.91
CA ILE A 211 23.00 11.84 12.02
C ILE A 211 22.83 13.26 12.56
N ASP A 212 22.70 13.38 13.88
CA ASP A 212 22.83 14.64 14.59
C ASP A 212 24.31 15.02 14.69
N ILE A 213 24.74 15.99 13.90
CA ILE A 213 26.14 16.43 13.84
C ILE A 213 26.63 17.09 15.14
N LYS A 214 25.70 17.70 15.90
CA LYS A 214 26.03 18.35 17.18
C LYS A 214 26.26 17.30 18.28
N ARG A 215 25.36 16.32 18.34
CA ARG A 215 25.41 15.22 19.32
C ARG A 215 26.28 14.06 18.89
N LYS A 216 26.71 14.03 17.61
CA LYS A 216 27.57 12.98 16.99
C LYS A 216 26.95 11.57 17.16
N ARG A 217 25.64 11.45 16.93
CA ARG A 217 24.90 10.17 17.06
C ARG A 217 23.74 10.09 16.05
N PRO A 218 23.22 8.87 15.77
CA PRO A 218 22.01 8.71 14.97
C PRO A 218 20.83 9.46 15.55
N LEU A 219 19.96 9.98 14.67
CA LEU A 219 18.71 10.66 15.07
C LEU A 219 17.64 9.67 15.52
N LEU A 220 17.56 8.50 14.89
CA LEU A 220 16.63 7.44 15.27
C LEU A 220 17.21 6.58 16.41
N GLY A 221 16.36 6.19 17.36
CA GLY A 221 16.73 5.28 18.45
C GLY A 221 17.18 3.89 17.97
N ASN A 222 16.69 3.45 16.80
CA ASN A 222 17.08 2.20 16.14
C ASN A 222 18.17 2.39 15.06
N ILE A 223 18.94 3.48 15.11
CA ILE A 223 20.05 3.84 14.21
C ILE A 223 19.56 4.11 12.78
N MET A 224 18.99 3.12 12.09
CA MET A 224 18.45 3.19 10.74
C MET A 224 16.94 3.10 10.73
N GLY A 225 16.31 3.59 9.66
CA GLY A 225 14.87 3.52 9.45
C GLY A 225 14.50 3.54 7.98
N GLY A 226 13.21 3.37 7.70
CA GLY A 226 12.67 3.44 6.37
C GLY A 226 12.42 4.89 5.95
N LEU A 227 12.97 5.32 4.83
CA LEU A 227 12.68 6.60 4.19
C LEU A 227 11.41 6.48 3.35
N SER A 228 10.49 7.43 3.51
CA SER A 228 9.26 7.57 2.75
C SER A 228 9.02 9.03 2.36
N GLY A 229 8.01 9.30 1.54
CA GLY A 229 7.68 10.64 1.05
C GLY A 229 8.26 10.92 -0.35
N PRO A 230 8.19 12.17 -0.85
CA PRO A 230 8.54 12.54 -2.23
C PRO A 230 9.92 12.08 -2.70
N ALA A 231 10.90 11.99 -1.78
CA ALA A 231 12.26 11.57 -2.10
C ALA A 231 12.34 10.18 -2.76
N ILE A 232 11.41 9.25 -2.45
CA ILE A 232 11.45 7.88 -2.97
C ILE A 232 10.62 7.67 -4.24
N ARG A 233 9.82 8.66 -4.68
CA ARG A 233 8.88 8.50 -5.80
C ARG A 233 9.56 8.00 -7.08
N PRO A 234 10.68 8.57 -7.57
CA PRO A 234 11.33 8.10 -8.80
C PRO A 234 11.78 6.64 -8.72
N VAL A 235 12.18 6.19 -7.53
CA VAL A 235 12.56 4.78 -7.29
C VAL A 235 11.33 3.89 -7.34
N ALA A 236 10.22 4.33 -6.75
CA ALA A 236 8.97 3.58 -6.71
C ALA A 236 8.34 3.46 -8.12
N VAL A 237 8.28 4.54 -8.89
CA VAL A 237 7.79 4.55 -10.28
C VAL A 237 8.63 3.60 -11.16
N ARG A 238 9.97 3.66 -11.06
CA ARG A 238 10.86 2.74 -11.77
C ARG A 238 10.57 1.27 -11.39
N ALA A 239 10.36 0.99 -10.12
CA ALA A 239 10.09 -0.36 -9.65
C ALA A 239 8.77 -0.89 -10.23
N VAL A 240 7.69 -0.09 -10.21
CA VAL A 240 6.41 -0.44 -10.84
C VAL A 240 6.58 -0.69 -12.34
N TRP A 241 7.29 0.21 -13.05
CA TRP A 241 7.59 0.06 -14.47
C TRP A 241 8.28 -1.27 -14.80
N GLN A 242 9.30 -1.65 -14.02
CA GLN A 242 10.04 -2.89 -14.24
C GLN A 242 9.18 -4.14 -14.00
N VAL A 243 8.43 -4.16 -12.89
CA VAL A 243 7.61 -5.33 -12.52
C VAL A 243 6.41 -5.49 -13.44
N TYR A 244 5.77 -4.40 -13.86
CA TYR A 244 4.63 -4.44 -14.79
C TYR A 244 4.95 -5.12 -16.13
N ARG A 245 6.20 -5.03 -16.59
CA ARG A 245 6.65 -5.65 -17.84
C ARG A 245 6.86 -7.16 -17.74
N GLU A 246 7.15 -7.66 -16.57
CA GLU A 246 7.65 -9.03 -16.37
C GLU A 246 6.64 -9.91 -15.59
N VAL A 247 5.67 -9.31 -14.90
CA VAL A 247 4.73 -10.05 -14.04
C VAL A 247 3.29 -9.60 -14.33
N ASP A 248 2.46 -10.57 -14.71
CA ASP A 248 1.04 -10.34 -15.02
C ASP A 248 0.18 -10.41 -13.74
N LEU A 249 0.43 -9.49 -12.81
CA LEU A 249 -0.39 -9.29 -11.61
C LEU A 249 -0.74 -7.81 -11.45
N PRO A 250 -1.95 -7.49 -10.97
CA PRO A 250 -2.30 -6.11 -10.65
C PRO A 250 -1.39 -5.55 -9.56
N ILE A 251 -0.99 -4.29 -9.71
CA ILE A 251 -0.06 -3.60 -8.82
C ILE A 251 -0.77 -2.44 -8.10
N ILE A 252 -0.62 -2.36 -6.78
CA ILE A 252 -0.90 -1.16 -6.00
C ILE A 252 0.40 -0.37 -5.86
N GLY A 253 0.53 0.71 -6.61
CA GLY A 253 1.72 1.57 -6.58
C GLY A 253 1.72 2.51 -5.38
N MET A 254 2.86 2.62 -4.67
CA MET A 254 3.01 3.54 -3.54
C MET A 254 4.46 4.00 -3.37
N GLY A 255 4.61 5.18 -2.77
CA GLY A 255 5.91 5.77 -2.45
C GLY A 255 6.05 7.18 -3.00
N GLY A 256 5.81 8.17 -2.15
CA GLY A 256 5.98 9.59 -2.48
C GLY A 256 4.83 10.25 -3.24
N ILE A 257 3.65 9.64 -3.29
CA ILE A 257 2.45 10.24 -3.87
C ILE A 257 1.94 11.34 -2.93
N VAL A 258 1.87 12.56 -3.44
CA VAL A 258 1.36 13.77 -2.76
C VAL A 258 0.28 14.44 -3.61
N THR A 259 0.45 14.48 -4.93
CA THR A 259 -0.45 15.13 -5.87
C THR A 259 -1.10 14.13 -6.83
N VAL A 260 -2.04 14.60 -7.65
CA VAL A 260 -2.66 13.79 -8.70
C VAL A 260 -1.64 13.39 -9.77
N GLU A 261 -0.72 14.27 -10.12
CA GLU A 261 0.33 14.00 -11.11
C GLU A 261 1.21 12.85 -10.65
N ASP A 262 1.57 12.83 -9.35
CA ASP A 262 2.33 11.73 -8.77
C ASP A 262 1.59 10.40 -8.91
N ALA A 263 0.29 10.37 -8.61
CA ALA A 263 -0.53 9.16 -8.74
C ALA A 263 -0.65 8.69 -10.20
N LEU A 264 -0.81 9.63 -11.13
CA LEU A 264 -0.88 9.34 -12.57
C LEU A 264 0.44 8.77 -13.12
N GLU A 265 1.61 9.21 -12.61
CA GLU A 265 2.89 8.60 -12.96
C GLU A 265 2.90 7.09 -12.64
N PHE A 266 2.40 6.69 -11.47
CA PHE A 266 2.30 5.27 -11.11
C PHE A 266 1.35 4.49 -12.01
N ILE A 267 0.18 5.06 -12.30
CA ILE A 267 -0.83 4.42 -13.15
C ILE A 267 -0.28 4.25 -14.56
N LEU A 268 0.33 5.28 -15.13
CA LEU A 268 0.97 5.24 -16.47
C LEU A 268 2.13 4.24 -16.50
N ALA A 269 2.86 4.08 -15.39
CA ALA A 269 3.93 3.09 -15.26
C ALA A 269 3.42 1.63 -15.09
N GLY A 270 2.11 1.42 -14.91
CA GLY A 270 1.50 0.10 -14.83
C GLY A 270 0.76 -0.22 -13.52
N ALA A 271 0.69 0.71 -12.56
CA ALA A 271 -0.10 0.48 -11.36
C ALA A 271 -1.60 0.46 -11.68
N THR A 272 -2.30 -0.57 -11.24
CA THR A 272 -3.77 -0.70 -11.34
C THR A 272 -4.49 0.16 -10.31
N ALA A 273 -3.87 0.33 -9.14
CA ALA A 273 -4.31 1.20 -8.06
C ALA A 273 -3.11 1.90 -7.42
N VAL A 274 -3.36 2.91 -6.62
CA VAL A 274 -2.33 3.67 -5.89
C VAL A 274 -2.66 3.75 -4.40
N ALA A 275 -1.62 3.80 -3.56
CA ALA A 275 -1.79 3.99 -2.13
C ALA A 275 -1.07 5.25 -1.65
N VAL A 276 -1.81 6.15 -1.01
CA VAL A 276 -1.29 7.39 -0.42
C VAL A 276 -0.81 7.10 1.01
N GLY A 277 0.44 7.44 1.29
CA GLY A 277 1.10 7.17 2.57
C GLY A 277 1.44 8.45 3.34
N THR A 278 2.72 8.81 3.35
CA THR A 278 3.32 9.91 4.13
C THR A 278 2.60 11.24 3.98
N ALA A 279 2.00 11.52 2.81
CA ALA A 279 1.24 12.74 2.57
C ALA A 279 0.09 12.94 3.57
N ASN A 280 -0.52 11.85 4.07
CA ASN A 280 -1.60 11.92 5.07
C ASN A 280 -1.15 12.51 6.41
N PHE A 281 0.13 12.45 6.76
CA PHE A 281 0.65 13.10 7.98
C PHE A 281 0.71 14.63 7.86
N ILE A 282 0.84 15.14 6.63
CA ILE A 282 0.92 16.58 6.35
C ILE A 282 -0.48 17.13 6.07
N ASN A 283 -1.24 16.39 5.23
CA ASN A 283 -2.61 16.72 4.85
C ASN A 283 -3.50 15.48 5.02
N PRO A 284 -4.32 15.39 6.06
CA PRO A 284 -5.18 14.22 6.29
C PRO A 284 -6.22 13.99 5.18
N ARG A 285 -6.42 14.95 4.27
CA ARG A 285 -7.28 14.86 3.09
C ARG A 285 -6.55 14.39 1.82
N ALA A 286 -5.22 14.22 1.86
CA ALA A 286 -4.40 13.95 0.67
C ALA A 286 -4.93 12.78 -0.16
N THR A 287 -5.35 11.68 0.47
CA THR A 287 -5.88 10.51 -0.25
C THR A 287 -7.15 10.85 -1.05
N VAL A 288 -8.07 11.64 -0.49
CA VAL A 288 -9.31 12.06 -1.18
C VAL A 288 -9.01 13.10 -2.24
N GLU A 289 -8.09 14.03 -2.00
CA GLU A 289 -7.69 15.04 -2.99
C GLU A 289 -7.02 14.41 -4.22
N VAL A 290 -6.22 13.36 -4.04
CA VAL A 290 -5.68 12.56 -5.16
C VAL A 290 -6.81 11.92 -5.97
N LEU A 291 -7.83 11.35 -5.31
CA LEU A 291 -8.99 10.78 -6.00
C LEU A 291 -9.73 11.84 -6.83
N GLU A 292 -10.05 12.98 -6.21
CA GLU A 292 -10.72 14.10 -6.89
C GLU A 292 -9.92 14.63 -8.09
N GLY A 293 -8.60 14.66 -7.94
CA GLY A 293 -7.69 15.05 -9.00
C GLY A 293 -7.69 14.07 -10.18
N ILE A 294 -7.69 12.77 -9.91
CA ILE A 294 -7.81 11.73 -10.95
C ILE A 294 -9.14 11.88 -11.70
N GLU A 295 -10.26 12.04 -10.99
CA GLU A 295 -11.59 12.25 -11.61
C GLU A 295 -11.57 13.47 -12.55
N LYS A 296 -11.05 14.61 -12.07
CA LYS A 296 -10.93 15.84 -12.87
C LYS A 296 -10.04 15.64 -14.10
N TYR A 297 -8.91 14.95 -13.95
CA TYR A 297 -7.99 14.66 -15.04
C TYR A 297 -8.66 13.84 -16.16
N LEU A 298 -9.37 12.76 -15.81
CA LEU A 298 -10.08 11.92 -16.78
C LEU A 298 -11.16 12.72 -17.54
N VAL A 299 -11.96 13.52 -16.82
CA VAL A 299 -12.98 14.38 -17.44
C VAL A 299 -12.35 15.41 -18.40
N ALA A 300 -11.30 16.09 -17.95
CA ALA A 300 -10.63 17.12 -18.76
C ALA A 300 -10.01 16.57 -20.05
N ASN A 301 -9.48 15.33 -19.98
CA ASN A 301 -8.83 14.67 -21.12
C ASN A 301 -9.77 13.74 -21.90
N ARG A 302 -11.09 13.71 -21.60
CA ARG A 302 -12.11 12.87 -22.26
C ARG A 302 -11.78 11.38 -22.23
N ILE A 303 -11.22 10.90 -21.12
CA ILE A 303 -10.88 9.50 -20.88
C ILE A 303 -12.07 8.83 -20.19
N HIS A 304 -12.60 7.75 -20.77
CA HIS A 304 -13.80 7.09 -20.29
C HIS A 304 -13.60 6.28 -19.02
N GLY A 305 -12.36 5.82 -18.74
CA GLY A 305 -12.06 5.09 -17.54
C GLY A 305 -10.59 5.01 -17.19
N ILE A 306 -10.31 4.85 -15.91
CA ILE A 306 -8.95 4.81 -15.37
C ILE A 306 -8.10 3.69 -15.98
N ARG A 307 -8.71 2.59 -16.38
CA ARG A 307 -8.02 1.44 -17.00
C ARG A 307 -7.32 1.78 -18.31
N GLU A 308 -7.77 2.80 -19.03
CA GLU A 308 -7.12 3.25 -20.25
C GLU A 308 -5.71 3.81 -20.01
N LEU A 309 -5.47 4.30 -18.79
CA LEU A 309 -4.18 4.87 -18.38
C LEU A 309 -3.21 3.81 -17.84
N VAL A 310 -3.70 2.66 -17.37
CA VAL A 310 -2.82 1.63 -16.77
C VAL A 310 -1.81 1.14 -17.81
N GLY A 311 -0.52 1.36 -17.51
CA GLY A 311 0.59 0.99 -18.39
C GLY A 311 0.63 1.75 -19.72
N ALA A 312 -0.08 2.88 -19.84
CA ALA A 312 -0.13 3.60 -21.13
C ALA A 312 1.24 4.14 -21.55
N ALA A 313 2.15 4.42 -20.64
CA ALA A 313 3.51 4.83 -20.98
C ALA A 313 4.37 3.74 -21.62
N HIS A 314 3.94 2.46 -21.59
CA HIS A 314 4.62 1.34 -22.28
C HIS A 314 4.20 1.18 -23.75
N ARG A 315 3.21 1.95 -24.22
CA ARG A 315 2.61 1.80 -25.57
C ARG A 315 3.29 2.69 -26.63
N THR A 316 4.45 3.27 -26.31
CA THR A 316 5.23 4.12 -27.22
C THR A 316 6.14 3.31 -28.12
#